data_ebaab43aa0597181df0f45b4f67e9855
#
_entry.id   ebaab43aa0597181df0f45b4f67e9855
#
_cell.length_a   1.000
_cell.length_b   1.000
_cell.length_c   1.000
_cell.angle_alpha   90.00
_cell.angle_beta   90.00
_cell.angle_gamma   90.00
#
_symmetry.space_group_name_H-M   'P 1'
#
loop_
_entity.id
_entity.type
_entity.pdbx_description
1 polymer ?
#
loop_
_entity_poly.entity_id
_entity_poly.type
_entity_poly.pdbx_seq_one_letter_code
_entity_poly.pdbx_strand_id
1 'polypeptide(L)'
;MVRCKVTLSIILLIGLAMPIQAQTNLPSLTASEAHELQQAGELILIDIRQPEEWRETGMAQGAAGVSMMHPEGGQGFLRDVLAAVNGDTDANIALICRTGNRTSQVLPALQRWGFTRAKHIPEGMVGSQFGPGWIPSGLPVQPCAAC
;
A
#
# COMPACT_ATOMS: atom_id res chain seq x y z
N MET A 1 -12.05 52.58 58.46
CA MET A 1 -11.55 52.55 57.06
C MET A 1 -10.91 51.16 56.81
N VAL A 2 -11.68 50.27 56.19
CA VAL A 2 -11.22 48.90 55.87
C VAL A 2 -10.85 48.88 54.37
N ARG A 3 -9.58 48.69 54.06
CA ARG A 3 -9.09 48.56 52.67
C ARG A 3 -9.17 47.09 52.23
N CYS A 4 -10.15 46.78 51.39
CA CYS A 4 -10.26 45.49 50.74
C CYS A 4 -9.21 45.38 49.62
N LYS A 5 -8.25 44.45 49.75
CA LYS A 5 -7.29 44.14 48.70
C LYS A 5 -7.89 43.03 47.84
N VAL A 6 -8.28 43.36 46.59
CA VAL A 6 -8.68 42.41 45.59
C VAL A 6 -7.42 41.88 44.90
N THR A 7 -7.06 40.62 45.16
CA THR A 7 -5.98 39.93 44.44
C THR A 7 -6.56 39.33 43.17
N LEU A 8 -6.11 39.85 42.02
CA LEU A 8 -6.48 39.39 40.72
C LEU A 8 -5.57 38.18 40.34
N SER A 9 -6.15 36.95 40.43
CA SER A 9 -5.45 35.75 40.00
C SER A 9 -5.58 35.60 38.47
N ILE A 10 -4.45 35.78 37.76
CA ILE A 10 -4.38 35.52 36.34
C ILE A 10 -4.15 34.03 36.17
N ILE A 11 -5.16 33.30 35.67
CA ILE A 11 -5.05 31.89 35.29
C ILE A 11 -4.47 31.86 33.85
N LEU A 12 -3.21 31.46 33.75
CA LEU A 12 -2.52 31.24 32.49
C LEU A 12 -2.95 29.89 31.91
N LEU A 13 -3.87 29.91 30.94
CA LEU A 13 -4.28 28.74 30.16
C LEU A 13 -3.15 28.38 29.20
N ILE A 14 -2.32 27.42 29.58
CA ILE A 14 -1.33 26.81 28.68
C ILE A 14 -2.11 25.84 27.79
N GLY A 15 -2.44 26.26 26.57
CA GLY A 15 -3.01 25.39 25.55
C GLY A 15 -1.95 24.38 25.10
N LEU A 16 -2.11 23.10 25.45
CA LEU A 16 -1.35 22.01 24.84
C LEU A 16 -1.75 21.91 23.37
N ALA A 17 -0.96 22.47 22.49
CA ALA A 17 -1.06 22.18 21.06
C ALA A 17 -0.59 20.72 20.85
N MET A 18 -1.54 19.80 20.65
CA MET A 18 -1.21 18.45 20.22
C MET A 18 -0.67 18.52 18.79
N PRO A 19 0.46 17.86 18.49
CA PRO A 19 0.95 17.78 17.14
C PRO A 19 -0.10 17.05 16.28
N ILE A 20 -0.60 17.69 15.25
CA ILE A 20 -1.37 17.05 14.18
C ILE A 20 -0.39 16.11 13.48
N GLN A 21 -0.47 14.82 13.79
CA GLN A 21 0.22 13.81 13.02
C GLN A 21 -0.43 13.81 11.62
N ALA A 22 0.30 14.31 10.65
CA ALA A 22 -0.07 14.15 9.25
C ALA A 22 -0.07 12.64 8.98
N GLN A 23 -1.26 12.04 8.90
CA GLN A 23 -1.42 10.70 8.36
C GLN A 23 -1.02 10.81 6.89
N THR A 24 0.14 10.29 6.53
CA THR A 24 0.56 10.15 5.15
C THR A 24 -0.36 9.09 4.53
N ASN A 25 -1.47 9.54 3.94
CA ASN A 25 -2.32 8.68 3.14
C ASN A 25 -1.51 8.25 1.91
N LEU A 26 -1.04 7.02 1.92
CA LEU A 26 -0.37 6.44 0.75
C LEU A 26 -1.36 6.35 -0.42
N PRO A 27 -0.92 6.63 -1.66
CA PRO A 27 -1.76 6.45 -2.83
C PRO A 27 -2.30 5.01 -2.89
N SER A 28 -3.61 4.86 -2.92
CA SER A 28 -4.26 3.56 -2.82
C SER A 28 -5.41 3.41 -3.81
N LEU A 29 -5.75 2.15 -4.08
CA LEU A 29 -6.94 1.71 -4.80
C LEU A 29 -7.61 0.61 -3.98
N THR A 30 -8.92 0.48 -4.10
CA THR A 30 -9.62 -0.73 -3.68
C THR A 30 -9.27 -1.90 -4.64
N ALA A 31 -9.51 -3.12 -4.20
CA ALA A 31 -9.29 -4.29 -5.05
C ALA A 31 -10.15 -4.22 -6.34
N SER A 32 -11.39 -3.75 -6.23
CA SER A 32 -12.30 -3.59 -7.38
C SER A 32 -11.82 -2.52 -8.36
N GLU A 33 -11.43 -1.33 -7.89
CA GLU A 33 -10.87 -0.28 -8.75
C GLU A 33 -9.61 -0.74 -9.47
N ALA A 34 -8.71 -1.44 -8.77
CA ALA A 34 -7.49 -1.98 -9.36
C ALA A 34 -7.81 -3.02 -10.46
N HIS A 35 -8.80 -3.87 -10.22
CA HIS A 35 -9.26 -4.84 -11.21
C HIS A 35 -9.83 -4.15 -12.46
N GLU A 36 -10.70 -3.16 -12.29
CA GLU A 36 -11.29 -2.41 -13.39
C GLU A 36 -10.22 -1.72 -14.25
N LEU A 37 -9.27 -1.02 -13.63
CA LEU A 37 -8.16 -0.37 -14.33
C LEU A 37 -7.25 -1.37 -15.04
N GLN A 38 -6.99 -2.53 -14.42
CA GLN A 38 -6.20 -3.59 -15.03
C GLN A 38 -6.92 -4.18 -16.26
N GLN A 39 -8.23 -4.42 -16.18
CA GLN A 39 -9.02 -4.89 -17.32
C GLN A 39 -9.07 -3.89 -18.49
N ALA A 40 -9.04 -2.60 -18.17
CA ALA A 40 -8.93 -1.52 -19.16
C ALA A 40 -7.53 -1.38 -19.77
N GLY A 41 -6.53 -2.12 -19.27
CA GLY A 41 -5.13 -1.98 -19.69
C GLY A 41 -4.44 -0.72 -19.18
N GLU A 42 -5.03 -0.06 -18.18
CA GLU A 42 -4.56 1.21 -17.60
C GLU A 42 -3.71 1.03 -16.34
N LEU A 43 -3.57 -0.21 -15.85
CA LEU A 43 -2.85 -0.54 -14.63
C LEU A 43 -2.09 -1.85 -14.78
N ILE A 44 -0.84 -1.87 -14.32
CA ILE A 44 -0.08 -3.10 -14.11
C ILE A 44 -0.19 -3.50 -12.64
N LEU A 45 -0.74 -4.67 -12.37
CA LEU A 45 -0.87 -5.21 -11.02
C LEU A 45 0.34 -6.08 -10.69
N ILE A 46 0.96 -5.84 -9.53
CA ILE A 46 2.15 -6.56 -9.05
C ILE A 46 1.83 -7.19 -7.70
N ASP A 47 1.85 -8.52 -7.64
CA ASP A 47 1.70 -9.28 -6.41
C ASP A 47 3.07 -9.48 -5.76
N ILE A 48 3.29 -8.81 -4.61
CA ILE A 48 4.57 -8.82 -3.90
C ILE A 48 4.65 -9.90 -2.80
N ARG A 49 3.71 -10.84 -2.80
CA ARG A 49 3.72 -11.97 -1.87
C ARG A 49 4.84 -12.94 -2.21
N GLN A 50 4.93 -14.01 -1.44
CA GLN A 50 5.90 -15.08 -1.68
C GLN A 50 5.33 -16.18 -2.58
N PRO A 51 6.18 -16.94 -3.28
CA PRO A 51 5.75 -18.03 -4.15
C PRO A 51 4.84 -19.07 -3.45
N GLU A 52 5.08 -19.33 -2.16
CA GLU A 52 4.25 -20.23 -1.36
C GLU A 52 2.81 -19.73 -1.25
N GLU A 53 2.63 -18.42 -1.04
CA GLU A 53 1.31 -17.80 -0.95
C GLU A 53 0.59 -17.81 -2.32
N TRP A 54 1.35 -17.65 -3.43
CA TRP A 54 0.78 -17.74 -4.77
C TRP A 54 0.31 -19.16 -5.10
N ARG A 55 1.06 -20.19 -4.67
CA ARG A 55 0.66 -21.60 -4.82
C ARG A 55 -0.56 -21.96 -3.98
N GLU A 56 -0.65 -21.40 -2.77
CA GLU A 56 -1.74 -21.68 -1.83
C GLU A 56 -3.09 -21.11 -2.29
N THR A 57 -3.11 -19.85 -2.71
CA THR A 57 -4.36 -19.12 -2.97
C THR A 57 -4.55 -18.70 -4.43
N GLY A 58 -3.58 -18.93 -5.29
CA GLY A 58 -3.51 -18.27 -6.60
C GLY A 58 -3.08 -16.81 -6.48
N MET A 59 -2.96 -16.16 -7.62
CA MET A 59 -2.65 -14.73 -7.77
C MET A 59 -3.88 -14.00 -8.32
N ALA A 60 -3.99 -12.71 -8.09
CA ALA A 60 -4.93 -11.89 -8.84
C ALA A 60 -4.69 -12.09 -10.34
N GLN A 61 -5.75 -12.33 -11.11
CA GLN A 61 -5.62 -12.65 -12.53
C GLN A 61 -4.87 -11.54 -13.28
N GLY A 62 -3.85 -11.90 -14.04
CA GLY A 62 -3.01 -10.96 -14.79
C GLY A 62 -1.98 -10.18 -13.97
N ALA A 63 -1.86 -10.45 -12.66
CA ALA A 63 -0.80 -9.84 -11.85
C ALA A 63 0.58 -10.45 -12.18
N ALA A 64 1.60 -9.60 -12.19
CA ALA A 64 3.00 -10.03 -12.20
C ALA A 64 3.42 -10.41 -10.77
N GLY A 65 4.02 -11.58 -10.60
CA GLY A 65 4.56 -12.02 -9.30
C GLY A 65 5.99 -11.48 -9.11
N VAL A 66 6.20 -10.64 -8.10
CA VAL A 66 7.52 -10.12 -7.73
C VAL A 66 7.66 -10.16 -6.22
N SER A 67 8.28 -11.21 -5.70
CA SER A 67 8.41 -11.38 -4.25
C SER A 67 9.23 -10.25 -3.61
N MET A 68 8.65 -9.57 -2.61
CA MET A 68 9.41 -8.56 -1.86
C MET A 68 10.56 -9.16 -1.04
N MET A 69 10.51 -10.47 -0.75
CA MET A 69 11.57 -11.23 -0.07
C MET A 69 12.56 -11.80 -1.08
N HIS A 70 13.06 -10.94 -1.98
CA HIS A 70 13.98 -11.36 -3.02
C HIS A 70 15.32 -11.82 -2.41
N PRO A 71 15.95 -12.93 -2.91
CA PRO A 71 17.24 -13.41 -2.39
C PRO A 71 18.36 -12.37 -2.46
N GLU A 72 18.35 -11.49 -3.46
CA GLU A 72 19.29 -10.37 -3.61
C GLU A 72 18.80 -9.09 -2.90
N GLY A 73 17.84 -9.19 -2.00
CA GLY A 73 17.30 -8.05 -1.26
C GLY A 73 16.58 -7.03 -2.12
N GLY A 74 16.56 -5.78 -1.67
CA GLY A 74 15.83 -4.69 -2.34
C GLY A 74 16.30 -4.39 -3.76
N GLN A 75 17.56 -4.65 -4.11
CA GLN A 75 18.07 -4.45 -5.47
C GLN A 75 17.49 -5.49 -6.44
N GLY A 76 17.43 -6.75 -6.04
CA GLY A 76 16.78 -7.79 -6.83
C GLY A 76 15.28 -7.52 -7.00
N PHE A 77 14.60 -7.16 -5.93
CA PHE A 77 13.19 -6.76 -5.97
C PHE A 77 12.97 -5.60 -6.97
N LEU A 78 13.75 -4.52 -6.88
CA LEU A 78 13.63 -3.38 -7.79
C LEU A 78 13.86 -3.78 -9.25
N ARG A 79 14.88 -4.60 -9.52
CA ARG A 79 15.16 -5.13 -10.86
C ARG A 79 13.96 -5.87 -11.44
N ASP A 80 13.32 -6.71 -10.63
CA ASP A 80 12.19 -7.52 -11.07
C ASP A 80 10.91 -6.67 -11.24
N VAL A 81 10.71 -5.63 -10.41
CA VAL A 81 9.66 -4.63 -10.65
C VAL A 81 9.89 -3.89 -11.97
N LEU A 82 11.13 -3.44 -12.23
CA LEU A 82 11.49 -2.80 -13.51
C LEU A 82 11.24 -3.73 -14.70
N ALA A 83 11.56 -5.01 -14.58
CA ALA A 83 11.27 -5.99 -15.62
C ALA A 83 9.77 -6.15 -15.87
N ALA A 84 8.94 -6.15 -14.82
CA ALA A 84 7.49 -6.26 -14.93
C ALA A 84 6.84 -5.07 -15.68
N VAL A 85 7.51 -3.92 -15.69
CA VAL A 85 7.04 -2.70 -16.38
C VAL A 85 7.87 -2.35 -17.62
N ASN A 86 8.68 -3.27 -18.13
CA ASN A 86 9.59 -3.06 -19.27
C ASN A 86 10.52 -1.83 -19.09
N GLY A 87 10.94 -1.55 -17.87
CA GLY A 87 11.82 -0.43 -17.52
C GLY A 87 11.14 0.93 -17.38
N ASP A 88 9.82 1.00 -17.55
CA ASP A 88 9.05 2.25 -17.46
C ASP A 88 8.71 2.59 -16.00
N THR A 89 9.44 3.50 -15.39
CA THR A 89 9.14 3.99 -14.03
C THR A 89 7.91 4.89 -13.94
N ASP A 90 7.42 5.41 -15.07
CA ASP A 90 6.18 6.20 -15.13
C ASP A 90 4.92 5.33 -15.31
N ALA A 91 5.10 4.00 -15.38
CA ALA A 91 3.98 3.07 -15.46
C ALA A 91 3.01 3.24 -14.27
N ASN A 92 1.71 3.17 -14.56
CA ASN A 92 0.68 3.15 -13.53
C ASN A 92 0.62 1.74 -12.93
N ILE A 93 1.19 1.56 -11.75
CA ILE A 93 1.27 0.26 -11.07
C ILE A 93 0.49 0.26 -9.76
N ALA A 94 -0.04 -0.89 -9.40
CA ALA A 94 -0.56 -1.14 -8.05
C ALA A 94 0.08 -2.40 -7.46
N LEU A 95 0.47 -2.29 -6.20
CA LEU A 95 1.02 -3.40 -5.42
C LEU A 95 -0.09 -4.07 -4.63
N ILE A 96 -0.12 -5.40 -4.64
CA ILE A 96 -0.99 -6.19 -3.77
C ILE A 96 -0.15 -7.17 -2.94
N CYS A 97 -0.55 -7.38 -1.70
CA CYS A 97 -0.01 -8.43 -0.84
C CYS A 97 -1.16 -9.13 -0.09
N ARG A 98 -0.89 -9.86 0.98
CA ARG A 98 -1.95 -10.59 1.68
C ARG A 98 -3.01 -9.65 2.30
N THR A 99 -2.58 -8.61 3.06
CA THR A 99 -3.45 -7.73 3.88
C THR A 99 -3.10 -6.25 3.78
N GLY A 100 -2.31 -5.83 2.79
CA GLY A 100 -1.88 -4.44 2.62
C GLY A 100 -0.68 -3.99 3.47
N ASN A 101 -0.27 -4.77 4.47
CA ASN A 101 0.83 -4.37 5.37
C ASN A 101 2.19 -4.30 4.64
N ARG A 102 2.55 -5.32 3.86
CA ARG A 102 3.83 -5.34 3.10
C ARG A 102 3.86 -4.23 2.05
N THR A 103 2.76 -4.01 1.34
CA THR A 103 2.68 -2.97 0.30
C THR A 103 2.82 -1.57 0.87
N SER A 104 2.28 -1.30 2.06
CA SER A 104 2.45 0.00 2.72
C SER A 104 3.90 0.30 3.10
N GLN A 105 4.71 -0.73 3.37
CA GLN A 105 6.14 -0.60 3.66
C GLN A 105 6.98 -0.41 2.39
N VAL A 106 6.64 -1.11 1.31
CA VAL A 106 7.40 -1.10 0.06
C VAL A 106 7.11 0.14 -0.78
N LEU A 107 5.87 0.61 -0.81
CA LEU A 107 5.44 1.70 -1.68
C LEU A 107 6.29 2.98 -1.56
N PRO A 108 6.64 3.48 -0.35
CA PRO A 108 7.49 4.66 -0.23
C PRO A 108 8.89 4.46 -0.82
N ALA A 109 9.43 3.25 -0.77
CA ALA A 109 10.72 2.92 -1.38
C ALA A 109 10.63 2.96 -2.91
N LEU A 110 9.61 2.34 -3.50
CA LEU A 110 9.38 2.39 -4.95
C LEU A 110 9.22 3.83 -5.44
N GLN A 111 8.47 4.66 -4.72
CA GLN A 111 8.31 6.07 -5.08
C GLN A 111 9.64 6.83 -5.09
N ARG A 112 10.52 6.58 -4.10
CA ARG A 112 11.89 7.15 -4.09
C ARG A 112 12.76 6.64 -5.24
N TRP A 113 12.48 5.44 -5.77
CA TRP A 113 13.16 4.87 -6.94
C TRP A 113 12.58 5.34 -8.28
N GLY A 114 11.62 6.28 -8.25
CA GLY A 114 11.08 6.92 -9.43
C GLY A 114 9.68 6.45 -9.85
N PHE A 115 9.11 5.45 -9.21
CA PHE A 115 7.74 4.98 -9.50
C PHE A 115 6.69 5.93 -8.91
N THR A 116 6.62 7.15 -9.44
CA THR A 116 5.80 8.23 -8.87
C THR A 116 4.29 7.97 -8.96
N ARG A 117 3.88 7.09 -9.89
CA ARG A 117 2.47 6.69 -10.08
C ARG A 117 2.11 5.38 -9.38
N ALA A 118 3.03 4.83 -8.59
CA ALA A 118 2.77 3.62 -7.83
C ALA A 118 1.72 3.85 -6.73
N LYS A 119 0.83 2.86 -6.59
CA LYS A 119 -0.23 2.78 -5.59
C LYS A 119 -0.16 1.43 -4.88
N HIS A 120 -0.95 1.26 -3.84
CA HIS A 120 -1.14 -0.06 -3.23
C HIS A 120 -2.62 -0.38 -3.00
N ILE A 121 -2.91 -1.65 -2.80
CA ILE A 121 -4.23 -2.14 -2.44
C ILE A 121 -4.21 -2.51 -0.95
N PRO A 122 -4.69 -1.61 -0.05
CA PRO A 122 -4.61 -1.82 1.40
C PRO A 122 -5.48 -2.97 1.90
N GLU A 123 -6.50 -3.37 1.16
CA GLU A 123 -7.31 -4.54 1.44
C GLU A 123 -6.53 -5.85 1.28
N GLY A 124 -5.60 -5.89 0.31
CA GLY A 124 -4.85 -7.09 -0.04
C GLY A 124 -5.68 -8.18 -0.69
N MET A 125 -5.13 -9.40 -0.68
CA MET A 125 -5.79 -10.57 -1.27
C MET A 125 -6.93 -11.12 -0.40
N VAL A 126 -6.82 -11.05 0.92
CA VAL A 126 -7.74 -11.76 1.84
C VAL A 126 -8.56 -10.81 2.72
N GLY A 127 -8.39 -9.51 2.55
CA GLY A 127 -9.08 -8.49 3.33
C GLY A 127 -8.26 -7.94 4.49
N SER A 128 -8.67 -6.76 4.95
CA SER A 128 -8.09 -6.03 6.09
C SER A 128 -9.12 -5.06 6.68
N GLN A 129 -8.70 -4.20 7.61
CA GLN A 129 -9.56 -3.11 8.10
C GLN A 129 -10.00 -2.12 7.00
N PHE A 130 -9.38 -2.15 5.82
CA PHE A 130 -9.66 -1.24 4.70
C PHE A 130 -10.67 -1.79 3.70
N GLY A 131 -11.02 -3.08 3.79
CA GLY A 131 -12.02 -3.69 2.94
C GLY A 131 -11.88 -5.22 2.83
N PRO A 132 -12.78 -5.85 2.04
CA PRO A 132 -12.88 -7.30 1.96
C PRO A 132 -11.69 -7.98 1.28
N GLY A 133 -10.96 -7.26 0.40
CA GLY A 133 -9.85 -7.82 -0.36
C GLY A 133 -10.27 -8.49 -1.66
N TRP A 134 -9.27 -8.88 -2.44
CA TRP A 134 -9.45 -9.43 -3.79
C TRP A 134 -10.32 -10.69 -3.84
N ILE A 135 -9.94 -11.71 -3.06
CA ILE A 135 -10.61 -13.02 -3.07
C ILE A 135 -12.04 -12.93 -2.49
N PRO A 136 -12.27 -12.35 -1.30
CA PRO A 136 -13.62 -12.26 -0.75
C PRO A 136 -14.56 -11.37 -1.56
N SER A 137 -14.03 -10.44 -2.37
CA SER A 137 -14.82 -9.65 -3.33
C SER A 137 -15.23 -10.44 -4.58
N GLY A 138 -14.83 -11.71 -4.70
CA GLY A 138 -15.14 -12.55 -5.85
C GLY A 138 -14.38 -12.18 -7.13
N LEU A 139 -13.30 -11.40 -7.00
CA LEU A 139 -12.48 -11.02 -8.15
C LEU A 139 -11.64 -12.20 -8.65
N PRO A 140 -11.36 -12.27 -9.97
CA PRO A 140 -10.76 -13.45 -10.57
C PRO A 140 -9.33 -13.70 -10.09
N VAL A 141 -9.04 -14.97 -9.78
CA VAL A 141 -7.71 -15.46 -9.45
C VAL A 141 -7.24 -16.47 -10.48
N GLN A 142 -5.94 -16.48 -10.74
CA GLN A 142 -5.28 -17.49 -11.58
C GLN A 142 -4.43 -18.41 -10.70
N PRO A 143 -4.49 -19.74 -10.94
CA PRO A 143 -3.59 -20.68 -10.27
C PRO A 143 -2.13 -20.39 -10.63
N CYS A 144 -1.24 -20.61 -9.70
CA CYS A 144 0.20 -20.47 -9.91
C CYS A 144 0.94 -21.74 -9.46
N ALA A 145 0.67 -22.85 -10.15
CA ALA A 145 1.27 -24.14 -9.80
C ALA A 145 2.81 -24.18 -9.98
N ALA A 146 3.33 -23.36 -10.91
CA ALA A 146 4.75 -23.30 -11.24
C ALA A 146 5.51 -22.15 -10.55
N CYS A 147 4.81 -21.36 -9.68
CA CYS A 147 5.49 -20.38 -8.86
C CYS A 147 6.38 -21.09 -7.78
#